data_63075f7f7a78f2f53fe28ac706b28402
#
_entry.id   63075f7f7a78f2f53fe28ac706b28402
#
_cell.length_a   1.000
_cell.length_b   1.000
_cell.length_c   1.000
_cell.angle_alpha   90.00
_cell.angle_beta   90.00
_cell.angle_gamma   90.00
#
_symmetry.space_group_name_H-M   'P 1'
#
loop_
_entity.id
_entity.type
_entity.pdbx_description
1 polymer ?
#
loop_
_entity_poly.entity_id
_entity_poly.type
_entity_poly.pdbx_seq_one_letter_code
_entity_poly.pdbx_strand_id
1 'polypeptide(L)'
;IIAYAISEHIEFAGVHSGDATIQFPPQKLYVETVRRIKRISKQIAKELNISGPFNIQYLAKDNDIKVIECNLRASRSFPFVSKVLKINFIELATKIMLGLPVEKPEKSLFDLDYVGIKASQFSFSRLQKADPVLGVDMASTGEVGCIGSDTSCAVLKSMLSVGYKIPKKNILLSTGTAKDKTDMLSSASLLVEKGYNL
;
A
#
# COMPACT_ATOMS: atom_id res chain seq x y z
N ILE A 1 -8.18 -7.78 18.96
CA ILE A 1 -8.21 -6.86 17.79
C ILE A 1 -9.66 -6.75 17.32
N ILE A 2 -10.20 -5.55 17.32
CA ILE A 2 -11.59 -5.27 16.93
C ILE A 2 -11.70 -5.06 15.42
N ALA A 3 -10.81 -4.25 14.85
CA ALA A 3 -10.75 -3.99 13.43
C ALA A 3 -9.31 -4.13 12.92
N TYR A 4 -9.15 -4.48 11.64
CA TYR A 4 -7.84 -4.62 10.99
C TYR A 4 -7.93 -4.30 9.50
N ALA A 5 -6.82 -3.87 8.95
CA ALA A 5 -6.60 -3.75 7.52
C ALA A 5 -5.23 -4.34 7.18
N ILE A 6 -5.18 -5.19 6.18
CA ILE A 6 -3.94 -5.76 5.65
C ILE A 6 -3.76 -5.20 4.25
N SER A 7 -2.67 -4.49 4.03
CA SER A 7 -2.29 -3.93 2.74
C SER A 7 -0.96 -4.53 2.28
N GLU A 8 -0.65 -4.42 1.01
CA GLU A 8 0.65 -4.84 0.47
C GLU A 8 1.35 -3.67 -0.23
N HIS A 9 2.66 -3.72 -0.25
CA HIS A 9 3.48 -2.80 -1.04
C HIS A 9 3.55 -3.29 -2.49
N ILE A 10 3.48 -2.37 -3.44
CA ILE A 10 3.71 -2.66 -4.87
C ILE A 10 5.20 -2.80 -5.12
N GLU A 11 6.02 -1.95 -4.49
CA GLU A 11 7.46 -2.01 -4.55
C GLU A 11 8.04 -3.19 -3.76
N PHE A 12 9.25 -3.60 -4.10
CA PHE A 12 9.99 -4.63 -3.38
C PHE A 12 10.37 -4.18 -1.97
N ALA A 13 10.72 -5.14 -1.11
CA ALA A 13 11.25 -4.87 0.22
C ALA A 13 12.53 -4.00 0.15
N GLY A 14 12.68 -3.08 1.12
CA GLY A 14 13.79 -2.12 1.17
C GLY A 14 13.37 -0.67 0.94
N VAL A 15 12.14 -0.44 0.50
CA VAL A 15 11.53 0.90 0.45
C VAL A 15 10.77 1.15 1.75
N HIS A 16 10.97 2.33 2.35
CA HIS A 16 10.26 2.73 3.57
C HIS A 16 8.74 2.69 3.36
N SER A 17 8.00 2.18 4.33
CA SER A 17 6.52 2.01 4.24
C SER A 17 5.76 3.31 3.99
N GLY A 18 6.31 4.45 4.42
CA GLY A 18 5.77 5.78 4.12
C GLY A 18 5.88 6.17 2.65
N ASP A 19 6.93 5.68 1.98
CA ASP A 19 7.25 6.01 0.59
C ASP A 19 6.65 5.02 -0.40
N ALA A 20 6.45 3.78 0.02
CA ALA A 20 5.90 2.72 -0.82
C ALA A 20 4.48 3.03 -1.29
N THR A 21 4.19 2.62 -2.51
CA THR A 21 2.83 2.55 -3.04
C THR A 21 2.13 1.39 -2.36
N ILE A 22 1.03 1.69 -1.67
CA ILE A 22 0.28 0.68 -0.90
C ILE A 22 -1.01 0.34 -1.63
N GLN A 23 -1.24 -0.96 -1.78
CA GLN A 23 -2.46 -1.53 -2.34
C GLN A 23 -3.33 -2.15 -1.24
N PHE A 24 -4.64 -1.86 -1.29
CA PHE A 24 -5.62 -2.41 -0.36
C PHE A 24 -6.96 -2.69 -1.08
N PRO A 25 -7.58 -3.88 -0.92
CA PRO A 25 -7.05 -5.05 -0.21
C PRO A 25 -5.84 -5.66 -0.92
N PRO A 26 -5.07 -6.53 -0.25
CA PRO A 26 -3.93 -7.20 -0.86
C PRO A 26 -4.40 -8.10 -2.01
N GLN A 27 -3.69 -8.10 -3.13
CA GLN A 27 -4.06 -8.83 -4.33
C GLN A 27 -3.17 -10.06 -4.59
N LYS A 28 -1.96 -10.06 -4.03
CA LYS A 28 -0.97 -11.13 -4.25
C LYS A 28 -0.79 -12.05 -3.05
N LEU A 29 -1.32 -11.69 -1.88
CA LEU A 29 -1.20 -12.50 -0.68
C LEU A 29 -2.13 -13.71 -0.73
N TYR A 30 -1.60 -14.88 -0.40
CA TYR A 30 -2.41 -16.07 -0.19
C TYR A 30 -3.30 -15.93 1.05
N VAL A 31 -4.46 -16.59 1.04
CA VAL A 31 -5.38 -16.60 2.19
C VAL A 31 -4.68 -17.10 3.46
N GLU A 32 -3.81 -18.10 3.33
CA GLU A 32 -3.03 -18.61 4.47
C GLU A 32 -2.05 -17.57 5.01
N THR A 33 -1.42 -16.76 4.16
CA THR A 33 -0.58 -15.64 4.58
C THR A 33 -1.39 -14.64 5.41
N VAL A 34 -2.58 -14.27 4.94
CA VAL A 34 -3.50 -13.37 5.66
C VAL A 34 -3.87 -13.93 7.03
N ARG A 35 -4.20 -15.23 7.10
CA ARG A 35 -4.53 -15.91 8.35
C ARG A 35 -3.36 -15.89 9.35
N ARG A 36 -2.15 -16.15 8.87
CA ARG A 36 -0.93 -16.13 9.70
C ARG A 36 -0.64 -14.72 10.21
N ILE A 37 -0.70 -13.69 9.35
CA ILE A 37 -0.55 -12.30 9.74
C ILE A 37 -1.54 -11.95 10.86
N LYS A 38 -2.81 -12.29 10.72
CA LYS A 38 -3.85 -12.05 11.74
C LYS A 38 -3.50 -12.74 13.06
N ARG A 39 -3.03 -13.99 13.02
CA ARG A 39 -2.66 -14.75 14.21
C ARG A 39 -1.44 -14.11 14.91
N ILE A 40 -0.39 -13.78 14.17
CA ILE A 40 0.81 -13.13 14.71
C ILE A 40 0.46 -11.76 15.29
N SER A 41 -0.30 -10.92 14.56
CA SER A 41 -0.75 -9.61 15.07
C SER A 41 -1.52 -9.75 16.40
N LYS A 42 -2.37 -10.78 16.51
CA LYS A 42 -3.16 -11.01 17.71
C LYS A 42 -2.28 -11.43 18.89
N GLN A 43 -1.26 -12.26 18.66
CA GLN A 43 -0.29 -12.65 19.67
C GLN A 43 0.53 -11.44 20.15
N ILE A 44 1.08 -10.65 19.22
CA ILE A 44 1.83 -9.42 19.56
C ILE A 44 0.96 -8.45 20.37
N ALA A 45 -0.27 -8.21 19.92
CA ALA A 45 -1.18 -7.32 20.65
C ALA A 45 -1.47 -7.80 22.07
N LYS A 46 -1.55 -9.10 22.28
CA LYS A 46 -1.76 -9.71 23.61
C LYS A 46 -0.52 -9.58 24.47
N GLU A 47 0.66 -9.98 23.97
CA GLU A 47 1.90 -9.98 24.74
C GLU A 47 2.36 -8.57 25.12
N LEU A 48 2.14 -7.58 24.23
CA LEU A 48 2.45 -6.19 24.50
C LEU A 48 1.30 -5.43 25.19
N ASN A 49 0.21 -6.11 25.52
CA ASN A 49 -0.98 -5.52 26.15
C ASN A 49 -1.47 -4.24 25.47
N ILE A 50 -1.56 -4.28 24.12
CA ILE A 50 -1.87 -3.10 23.32
C ILE A 50 -3.34 -2.71 23.49
N SER A 51 -3.57 -1.47 23.94
CA SER A 51 -4.87 -0.83 24.00
C SER A 51 -4.85 0.43 23.15
N GLY A 52 -5.29 0.34 21.91
CA GLY A 52 -5.29 1.47 20.98
C GLY A 52 -4.84 1.07 19.56
N PRO A 53 -4.49 2.06 18.72
CA PRO A 53 -4.07 1.80 17.37
C PRO A 53 -2.63 1.28 17.33
N PHE A 54 -2.35 0.33 16.46
CA PHE A 54 -0.99 -0.12 16.19
C PHE A 54 -0.84 -0.52 14.72
N ASN A 55 0.39 -0.50 14.25
CA ASN A 55 0.75 -0.87 12.89
C ASN A 55 1.93 -1.84 12.94
N ILE A 56 1.85 -2.93 12.19
CA ILE A 56 2.93 -3.90 12.07
C ILE A 56 3.33 -4.01 10.62
N GLN A 57 4.63 -3.95 10.37
CA GLN A 57 5.21 -4.24 9.07
C GLN A 57 5.75 -5.66 9.02
N TYR A 58 5.37 -6.37 7.98
CA TYR A 58 5.74 -7.77 7.75
C TYR A 58 6.53 -7.91 6.45
N LEU A 59 7.41 -8.89 6.43
CA LEU A 59 7.96 -9.46 5.20
C LEU A 59 7.35 -10.85 5.01
N ALA A 60 6.74 -11.09 3.86
CA ALA A 60 6.11 -12.37 3.54
C ALA A 60 6.68 -12.94 2.24
N LYS A 61 7.10 -14.22 2.27
CA LYS A 61 7.53 -14.98 1.10
C LYS A 61 7.10 -16.44 1.27
N ASP A 62 6.38 -16.98 0.31
CA ASP A 62 5.95 -18.40 0.29
C ASP A 62 5.26 -18.85 1.59
N ASN A 63 4.40 -18.00 2.15
CA ASN A 63 3.77 -18.17 3.47
C ASN A 63 4.73 -18.14 4.68
N ASP A 64 6.04 -17.92 4.50
CA ASP A 64 6.92 -17.55 5.60
C ASP A 64 6.75 -16.07 5.91
N ILE A 65 6.55 -15.74 7.19
CA ILE A 65 6.24 -14.38 7.63
C ILE A 65 7.21 -13.97 8.72
N LYS A 66 7.86 -12.83 8.49
CA LYS A 66 8.75 -12.19 9.46
C LYS A 66 8.20 -10.83 9.84
N VAL A 67 8.28 -10.52 11.13
CA VAL A 67 7.95 -9.19 11.63
C VAL A 67 9.17 -8.31 11.46
N ILE A 68 9.00 -7.15 10.83
CA ILE A 68 10.05 -6.13 10.73
C ILE A 68 9.95 -5.22 11.94
N GLU A 69 8.77 -4.63 12.18
CA GLU A 69 8.55 -3.69 13.27
C GLU A 69 7.09 -3.68 13.72
N CYS A 70 6.86 -3.24 14.96
CA CYS A 70 5.53 -2.96 15.49
C CYS A 70 5.52 -1.54 16.09
N ASN A 71 4.71 -0.67 15.53
CA ASN A 71 4.56 0.71 15.98
C ASN A 71 3.25 0.87 16.77
N LEU A 72 3.34 1.26 18.03
CA LEU A 72 2.20 1.42 18.94
C LEU A 72 1.52 2.80 18.75
N ARG A 73 1.21 3.11 17.53
CA ARG A 73 0.57 4.37 17.11
C ARG A 73 -0.18 4.18 15.79
N ALA A 74 -1.05 5.11 15.47
CA ALA A 74 -1.58 5.23 14.12
C ALA A 74 -0.47 5.55 13.12
N SER A 75 -0.58 5.01 11.91
CA SER A 75 0.31 5.31 10.78
C SER A 75 -0.37 6.26 9.79
N ARG A 76 0.38 6.82 8.86
CA ARG A 76 -0.18 7.60 7.75
C ARG A 76 -1.23 6.82 6.93
N SER A 77 -1.11 5.50 6.86
CA SER A 77 -2.05 4.66 6.12
C SER A 77 -3.42 4.52 6.79
N PHE A 78 -3.57 4.89 8.08
CA PHE A 78 -4.87 4.80 8.77
C PHE A 78 -5.99 5.60 8.11
N PRO A 79 -5.80 6.88 7.73
CA PRO A 79 -6.82 7.63 7.00
C PRO A 79 -7.18 6.99 5.66
N PHE A 80 -6.19 6.49 4.93
CA PHE A 80 -6.38 5.81 3.65
C PHE A 80 -7.22 4.54 3.80
N VAL A 81 -6.82 3.60 4.65
CA VAL A 81 -7.56 2.34 4.85
C VAL A 81 -8.94 2.58 5.46
N SER A 82 -9.07 3.59 6.32
CA SER A 82 -10.37 3.99 6.88
C SER A 82 -11.36 4.41 5.81
N LYS A 83 -10.92 5.20 4.84
CA LYS A 83 -11.73 5.65 3.70
C LYS A 83 -12.07 4.50 2.75
N VAL A 84 -11.10 3.64 2.44
CA VAL A 84 -11.31 2.50 1.55
C VAL A 84 -12.29 1.49 2.14
N LEU A 85 -12.14 1.13 3.42
CA LEU A 85 -13.07 0.24 4.13
C LEU A 85 -14.39 0.90 4.53
N LYS A 86 -14.44 2.24 4.56
CA LYS A 86 -15.57 3.00 5.14
C LYS A 86 -15.79 2.67 6.62
N ILE A 87 -14.69 2.48 7.35
CA ILE A 87 -14.64 2.26 8.80
C ILE A 87 -13.68 3.28 9.39
N ASN A 88 -14.13 4.09 10.32
CA ASN A 88 -13.28 5.07 10.97
C ASN A 88 -12.39 4.42 12.04
N PHE A 89 -11.21 3.96 11.65
CA PHE A 89 -10.27 3.30 12.55
C PHE A 89 -9.77 4.23 13.67
N ILE A 90 -9.66 5.54 13.40
CA ILE A 90 -9.21 6.50 14.42
C ILE A 90 -10.30 6.68 15.48
N GLU A 91 -11.55 6.79 15.07
CA GLU A 91 -12.68 6.89 16.01
C GLU A 91 -12.78 5.64 16.90
N LEU A 92 -12.68 4.44 16.28
CA LEU A 92 -12.68 3.18 17.04
C LEU A 92 -11.54 3.14 18.05
N ALA A 93 -10.33 3.49 17.62
CA ALA A 93 -9.16 3.52 18.49
C ALA A 93 -9.33 4.52 19.63
N THR A 94 -9.83 5.72 19.35
CA THR A 94 -10.07 6.75 20.37
C THR A 94 -11.10 6.28 21.39
N LYS A 95 -12.22 5.71 20.96
CA LYS A 95 -13.23 5.15 21.87
C LYS A 95 -12.66 4.07 22.78
N ILE A 96 -11.85 3.15 22.22
CA ILE A 96 -11.19 2.09 22.99
C ILE A 96 -10.26 2.68 24.04
N MET A 97 -9.43 3.65 23.67
CA MET A 97 -8.48 4.28 24.60
C MET A 97 -9.17 5.05 25.75
N LEU A 98 -10.38 5.56 25.50
CA LEU A 98 -11.22 6.21 26.50
C LEU A 98 -12.09 5.23 27.30
N GLY A 99 -12.00 3.93 27.05
CA GLY A 99 -12.84 2.92 27.70
C GLY A 99 -14.30 2.96 27.30
N LEU A 100 -14.64 3.61 26.19
CA LEU A 100 -16.00 3.68 25.68
C LEU A 100 -16.40 2.38 24.96
N PRO A 101 -17.67 2.00 24.97
CA PRO A 101 -18.12 0.82 24.24
C PRO A 101 -17.95 1.00 22.74
N VAL A 102 -17.49 -0.06 22.07
CA VAL A 102 -17.33 -0.10 20.61
C VAL A 102 -17.96 -1.38 20.06
N GLU A 103 -18.64 -1.24 18.94
CA GLU A 103 -19.11 -2.39 18.17
C GLU A 103 -18.03 -2.85 17.19
N LYS A 104 -17.93 -4.17 17.03
CA LYS A 104 -17.00 -4.74 16.05
C LYS A 104 -17.57 -4.49 14.65
N PRO A 105 -16.82 -3.87 13.73
CA PRO A 105 -17.26 -3.73 12.35
C PRO A 105 -17.50 -5.09 11.70
N GLU A 106 -18.62 -5.26 11.04
CA GLU A 106 -18.94 -6.48 10.29
C GLU A 106 -18.14 -6.57 8.99
N LYS A 107 -17.87 -5.42 8.39
CA LYS A 107 -17.18 -5.31 7.09
C LYS A 107 -15.73 -5.77 7.16
N SER A 108 -15.32 -6.54 6.18
CA SER A 108 -13.96 -7.04 6.04
C SER A 108 -13.33 -6.62 4.70
N LEU A 109 -12.03 -6.88 4.55
CA LEU A 109 -11.32 -6.64 3.29
C LEU A 109 -11.84 -7.50 2.12
N PHE A 110 -12.53 -8.60 2.41
CA PHE A 110 -13.09 -9.49 1.39
C PHE A 110 -14.44 -9.01 0.83
N ASP A 111 -15.04 -7.98 1.45
CA ASP A 111 -16.33 -7.41 1.03
C ASP A 111 -16.15 -6.26 0.03
N LEU A 112 -14.91 -6.00 -0.42
CA LEU A 112 -14.60 -4.91 -1.34
C LEU A 112 -14.60 -5.41 -2.79
N ASP A 113 -15.38 -4.76 -3.64
CA ASP A 113 -15.45 -4.94 -5.09
C ASP A 113 -14.60 -3.92 -5.86
N TYR A 114 -13.70 -3.22 -5.16
CA TYR A 114 -12.79 -2.22 -5.69
C TYR A 114 -11.43 -2.29 -5.00
N VAL A 115 -10.43 -1.67 -5.61
CA VAL A 115 -9.07 -1.58 -5.08
C VAL A 115 -8.74 -0.13 -4.74
N GLY A 116 -8.15 0.07 -3.56
CA GLY A 116 -7.55 1.34 -3.17
C GLY A 116 -6.04 1.32 -3.34
N ILE A 117 -5.49 2.40 -3.86
CA ILE A 117 -4.05 2.64 -3.96
C ILE A 117 -3.70 3.92 -3.24
N LYS A 118 -2.69 3.85 -2.37
CA LYS A 118 -2.03 5.02 -1.79
C LYS A 118 -0.70 5.23 -2.51
N ALA A 119 -0.53 6.34 -3.19
CA ALA A 119 0.73 6.76 -3.78
C ALA A 119 1.34 7.92 -2.98
N SER A 120 2.66 7.92 -2.85
CA SER A 120 3.41 8.95 -2.12
C SER A 120 3.81 10.09 -3.04
N GLN A 121 3.85 11.30 -2.49
CA GLN A 121 4.33 12.51 -3.13
C GLN A 121 5.74 12.81 -2.64
N PHE A 122 6.64 13.19 -3.55
CA PHE A 122 8.03 13.47 -3.26
C PHE A 122 8.42 14.89 -3.67
N SER A 123 9.08 15.61 -2.78
CA SER A 123 9.58 16.97 -3.06
C SER A 123 10.80 16.97 -3.96
N PHE A 124 11.59 15.90 -4.04
CA PHE A 124 12.76 15.82 -4.90
C PHE A 124 12.42 16.01 -6.39
N SER A 125 11.18 15.71 -6.80
CA SER A 125 10.70 16.01 -8.15
C SER A 125 10.71 17.51 -8.49
N ARG A 126 10.77 18.37 -7.47
CA ARG A 126 10.82 19.83 -7.56
C ARG A 126 12.17 20.42 -7.15
N LEU A 127 13.04 19.61 -6.55
CA LEU A 127 14.35 20.04 -6.08
C LEU A 127 15.44 19.57 -7.06
N GLN A 128 16.18 20.54 -7.61
CA GLN A 128 17.28 20.22 -8.51
C GLN A 128 18.36 19.42 -7.76
N LYS A 129 18.89 18.37 -8.41
CA LYS A 129 19.96 17.49 -7.89
C LYS A 129 19.57 16.67 -6.65
N ALA A 130 18.30 16.58 -6.27
CA ALA A 130 17.89 15.65 -5.25
C ALA A 130 17.92 14.22 -5.78
N ASP A 131 18.39 13.28 -4.94
CA ASP A 131 18.44 11.86 -5.29
C ASP A 131 17.02 11.27 -5.27
N PRO A 132 16.52 10.73 -6.40
CA PRO A 132 15.19 10.13 -6.46
C PRO A 132 15.15 8.66 -6.01
N VAL A 133 16.29 8.06 -5.64
CA VAL A 133 16.36 6.66 -5.24
C VAL A 133 15.73 6.48 -3.86
N LEU A 134 14.71 5.64 -3.79
CA LEU A 134 14.03 5.30 -2.53
C LEU A 134 14.81 4.22 -1.79
N GLY A 135 14.83 4.34 -0.46
CA GLY A 135 15.54 3.42 0.43
C GLY A 135 14.79 3.20 1.74
N VAL A 136 15.54 2.91 2.78
CA VAL A 136 15.02 2.63 4.12
C VAL A 136 14.59 3.89 4.87
N ASP A 137 15.10 5.05 4.47
CA ASP A 137 14.74 6.34 5.05
C ASP A 137 13.54 6.94 4.31
N MET A 138 12.65 7.58 5.06
CA MET A 138 11.45 8.19 4.50
C MET A 138 11.76 9.53 3.81
N ALA A 139 11.46 9.63 2.51
CA ALA A 139 11.65 10.82 1.69
C ALA A 139 10.32 11.51 1.28
N SER A 140 9.19 10.83 1.42
CA SER A 140 7.88 11.35 1.02
C SER A 140 7.42 12.53 1.86
N THR A 141 6.79 13.51 1.21
CA THR A 141 6.26 14.74 1.84
C THR A 141 4.74 14.83 1.84
N GLY A 142 4.08 13.87 1.23
CA GLY A 142 2.63 13.79 1.16
C GLY A 142 2.19 12.47 0.56
N GLU A 143 0.88 12.29 0.43
CA GLU A 143 0.30 11.08 -0.14
C GLU A 143 -1.08 11.36 -0.73
N VAL A 144 -1.50 10.51 -1.66
CA VAL A 144 -2.83 10.51 -2.25
C VAL A 144 -3.41 9.10 -2.21
N GLY A 145 -4.70 8.99 -1.96
CA GLY A 145 -5.45 7.73 -2.07
C GLY A 145 -6.41 7.77 -3.24
N CYS A 146 -6.39 6.74 -4.07
CA CYS A 146 -7.31 6.57 -5.20
C CYS A 146 -8.02 5.22 -5.13
N ILE A 147 -9.20 5.16 -5.72
CA ILE A 147 -10.01 3.94 -5.85
C ILE A 147 -10.23 3.65 -7.34
N GLY A 148 -10.09 2.39 -7.72
CA GLY A 148 -10.36 1.87 -9.05
C GLY A 148 -11.11 0.55 -9.01
N SER A 149 -11.71 0.17 -10.14
CA SER A 149 -12.35 -1.14 -10.31
C SER A 149 -11.37 -2.31 -10.18
N ASP A 150 -10.12 -2.05 -10.49
CA ASP A 150 -9.01 -2.99 -10.42
C ASP A 150 -7.71 -2.26 -10.06
N THR A 151 -6.64 -3.03 -9.84
CA THR A 151 -5.32 -2.49 -9.48
C THR A 151 -4.78 -1.52 -10.53
N SER A 152 -4.85 -1.85 -11.80
CA SER A 152 -4.28 -1.03 -12.88
C SER A 152 -4.96 0.33 -12.96
N CYS A 153 -6.29 0.35 -12.88
CA CYS A 153 -7.09 1.57 -12.85
C CYS A 153 -6.74 2.44 -11.63
N ALA A 154 -6.66 1.83 -10.44
CA ALA A 154 -6.34 2.54 -9.20
C ALA A 154 -4.91 3.10 -9.20
N VAL A 155 -3.92 2.32 -9.68
CA VAL A 155 -2.52 2.75 -9.85
C VAL A 155 -2.44 3.93 -10.82
N LEU A 156 -3.04 3.82 -12.02
CA LEU A 156 -3.01 4.90 -12.99
C LEU A 156 -3.59 6.20 -12.43
N LYS A 157 -4.76 6.12 -11.77
CA LYS A 157 -5.38 7.28 -11.11
C LYS A 157 -4.46 7.89 -10.05
N SER A 158 -3.82 7.05 -9.23
CA SER A 158 -2.93 7.54 -8.17
C SER A 158 -1.67 8.20 -8.73
N MET A 159 -1.07 7.63 -9.78
CA MET A 159 0.08 8.23 -10.48
C MET A 159 -0.27 9.59 -11.06
N LEU A 160 -1.39 9.70 -11.78
CA LEU A 160 -1.86 10.98 -12.33
C LEU A 160 -2.10 12.02 -11.22
N SER A 161 -2.62 11.60 -10.08
CA SER A 161 -2.90 12.48 -8.94
C SER A 161 -1.64 13.02 -8.26
N VAL A 162 -0.51 12.30 -8.32
CA VAL A 162 0.79 12.78 -7.81
C VAL A 162 1.65 13.47 -8.88
N GLY A 163 1.07 13.74 -10.06
CA GLY A 163 1.69 14.60 -11.08
C GLY A 163 2.33 13.86 -12.26
N TYR A 164 2.22 12.53 -12.34
CA TYR A 164 2.59 11.81 -13.57
C TYR A 164 1.65 12.22 -14.71
N LYS A 165 2.18 12.18 -15.92
CA LYS A 165 1.42 12.54 -17.14
C LYS A 165 1.42 11.37 -18.09
N ILE A 166 0.28 11.15 -18.75
CA ILE A 166 0.20 10.20 -19.85
C ILE A 166 1.04 10.74 -21.00
N PRO A 167 1.99 9.97 -21.55
CA PRO A 167 2.79 10.37 -22.69
C PRO A 167 1.89 10.71 -23.89
N LYS A 168 2.26 11.72 -24.65
CA LYS A 168 1.48 12.09 -25.85
C LYS A 168 1.81 11.21 -27.05
N LYS A 169 3.09 10.90 -27.27
CA LYS A 169 3.56 10.19 -28.46
C LYS A 169 4.75 9.26 -28.20
N ASN A 170 5.74 9.70 -27.44
CA ASN A 170 6.99 9.00 -27.27
C ASN A 170 7.11 8.47 -25.82
N ILE A 171 7.55 7.23 -25.67
CA ILE A 171 7.75 6.57 -24.38
C ILE A 171 9.16 6.00 -24.36
N LEU A 172 9.96 6.40 -23.36
CA LEU A 172 11.23 5.75 -23.07
C LEU A 172 10.98 4.52 -22.21
N LEU A 173 11.32 3.34 -22.72
CA LEU A 173 11.30 2.10 -21.96
C LEU A 173 12.72 1.77 -21.49
N SER A 174 12.90 1.63 -20.19
CA SER A 174 14.14 1.17 -19.58
C SER A 174 13.80 0.13 -18.53
N THR A 175 14.03 -1.14 -18.85
CA THR A 175 13.79 -2.28 -17.97
C THR A 175 15.11 -2.93 -17.59
N GLY A 176 15.16 -3.55 -16.40
CA GLY A 176 16.39 -4.07 -15.82
C GLY A 176 16.87 -5.39 -16.45
N THR A 177 16.42 -6.51 -15.90
CA THR A 177 16.89 -7.85 -16.28
C THR A 177 16.26 -8.35 -17.58
N ALA A 178 16.79 -9.43 -18.15
CA ALA A 178 16.19 -10.09 -19.30
C ALA A 178 14.76 -10.56 -19.03
N LYS A 179 14.49 -11.02 -17.81
CA LYS A 179 13.15 -11.38 -17.38
C LYS A 179 12.19 -10.18 -17.42
N ASP A 180 12.60 -9.06 -16.85
CA ASP A 180 11.78 -7.83 -16.83
C ASP A 180 11.47 -7.34 -18.25
N LYS A 181 12.44 -7.48 -19.17
CA LYS A 181 12.24 -7.17 -20.59
C LYS A 181 11.19 -8.10 -21.23
N THR A 182 11.26 -9.39 -20.94
CA THR A 182 10.29 -10.36 -21.44
C THR A 182 8.89 -10.08 -20.88
N ASP A 183 8.78 -9.81 -19.59
CA ASP A 183 7.50 -9.48 -18.94
C ASP A 183 6.89 -8.19 -19.48
N MET A 184 7.72 -7.23 -19.93
CA MET A 184 7.28 -5.96 -20.52
C MET A 184 6.86 -6.05 -22.00
N LEU A 185 7.22 -7.14 -22.71
CA LEU A 185 7.08 -7.23 -24.17
C LEU A 185 5.62 -7.07 -24.64
N SER A 186 4.67 -7.69 -23.96
CA SER A 186 3.24 -7.59 -24.29
C SER A 186 2.72 -6.15 -24.13
N SER A 187 3.17 -5.45 -23.08
CA SER A 187 2.82 -4.05 -22.85
C SER A 187 3.44 -3.13 -23.91
N ALA A 188 4.69 -3.39 -24.30
CA ALA A 188 5.37 -2.66 -25.38
C ALA A 188 4.63 -2.82 -26.70
N SER A 189 4.25 -4.06 -27.09
CA SER A 189 3.46 -4.32 -28.29
C SER A 189 2.13 -3.56 -28.29
N LEU A 190 1.41 -3.60 -27.17
CA LEU A 190 0.15 -2.86 -27.03
C LEU A 190 0.32 -1.36 -27.17
N LEU A 191 1.41 -0.79 -26.65
CA LEU A 191 1.71 0.64 -26.79
C LEU A 191 1.98 1.02 -28.25
N VAL A 192 2.72 0.18 -28.99
CA VAL A 192 2.95 0.38 -30.44
C VAL A 192 1.64 0.32 -31.22
N GLU A 193 0.79 -0.68 -30.94
CA GLU A 193 -0.56 -0.79 -31.55
C GLU A 193 -1.43 0.44 -31.30
N LYS A 194 -1.27 1.08 -30.14
CA LYS A 194 -1.96 2.32 -29.79
C LYS A 194 -1.30 3.59 -30.38
N GLY A 195 -0.25 3.43 -31.18
CA GLY A 195 0.39 4.52 -31.92
C GLY A 195 1.47 5.27 -31.13
N TYR A 196 1.97 4.72 -30.04
CA TYR A 196 3.13 5.28 -29.35
C TYR A 196 4.45 4.87 -30.01
N ASN A 197 5.42 5.76 -30.02
CA ASN A 197 6.80 5.47 -30.35
C ASN A 197 7.52 5.04 -29.08
N LEU A 198 8.27 3.93 -29.14
CA LEU A 198 9.04 3.38 -28.03
C LEU A 198 10.54 3.58 -28.27
#